data_d951a9f2fa31bb36ea137aea6244bbaa
#
_entry.id   d951a9f2fa31bb36ea137aea6244bbaa
#
_cell.length_a   1.000
_cell.length_b   1.000
_cell.length_c   1.000
_cell.angle_alpha   90.00
_cell.angle_beta   90.00
_cell.angle_gamma   90.00
#
_symmetry.space_group_name_H-M   'P 1'
#
loop_
_entity.id
_entity.type
_entity.pdbx_description
1 polymer ?
#
loop_
_entity_poly.entity_id
_entity_poly.type
_entity_poly.pdbx_seq_one_letter_code
_entity_poly.pdbx_strand_id
1 'polypeptide(L)'
;AIAHEETESTCDVEVTPSNTGCFYYFDLAAKADFDTWGTDAEIVASVVADLKETAAYYQASGYDLDWTDFLSIGPDGYEFTKLSPDTEYVVYAFALTEEGRPLTGVTRETVRTEAFVPTDDCTFGISFRNVSVTAFDISVRPSNAATRYYIGVCSKELFDKNTPSSIADAFIEMENGYEIDWAGNEYIWTGDVTVDTDADLAMGDLDAGTDYVAVVFGVSTEGVRTTEVASAVQRTSELVPSTMTIGLNVRDVTASGAKFDVTPSNTDEVYFADVFVYDEYTAYDEGKEAYAEVYMDILKAYGLFDYSLYSGNRTVDFTDMLEPSTTYVAVAFGYNGGRTTKIFESEPFTTSAAASGTVAKTVRSRRHGSLGAFRPERRSIEKRLSVDAGSPRGTLARFSSVADLRELPSQGLRGEPSDAAGLRLRRF
;
A
#
# COMPACT_ATOMS: atom_id res chain seq x y z
N ALA A 1 -24.62 15.69 -24.88
CA ALA A 1 -24.61 16.69 -23.81
C ALA A 1 -24.13 16.01 -22.54
N ILE A 2 -23.40 16.74 -21.73
CA ILE A 2 -22.99 16.36 -20.37
C ILE A 2 -23.74 17.31 -19.43
N ALA A 3 -24.44 16.77 -18.43
CA ALA A 3 -25.00 17.51 -17.30
C ALA A 3 -24.34 16.99 -16.03
N HIS A 4 -24.24 17.84 -15.01
CA HIS A 4 -23.56 17.49 -13.77
C HIS A 4 -24.10 18.30 -12.58
N GLU A 5 -24.00 17.70 -11.39
CA GLU A 5 -24.28 18.34 -10.09
C GLU A 5 -23.17 17.94 -9.11
N GLU A 6 -22.57 18.90 -8.41
CA GLU A 6 -21.46 18.68 -7.52
C GLU A 6 -21.84 18.93 -6.06
N THR A 7 -21.18 18.18 -5.19
CA THR A 7 -21.06 18.50 -3.76
C THR A 7 -19.58 18.73 -3.41
N GLU A 8 -19.24 18.76 -2.14
CA GLU A 8 -17.85 18.86 -1.69
C GLU A 8 -17.00 17.62 -2.05
N SER A 9 -17.63 16.44 -2.24
CA SER A 9 -16.93 15.17 -2.45
C SER A 9 -17.56 14.28 -3.50
N THR A 10 -18.59 14.74 -4.21
CA THR A 10 -19.25 13.99 -5.27
C THR A 10 -19.50 14.85 -6.50
N CYS A 11 -19.61 14.19 -7.66
CA CYS A 11 -20.09 14.79 -8.90
C CYS A 11 -21.01 13.77 -9.60
N ASP A 12 -22.30 14.08 -9.63
CA ASP A 12 -23.26 13.29 -10.40
C ASP A 12 -23.23 13.73 -11.86
N VAL A 13 -22.94 12.82 -12.77
CA VAL A 13 -22.75 13.09 -14.19
C VAL A 13 -23.77 12.33 -15.01
N GLU A 14 -24.53 13.04 -15.85
CA GLU A 14 -25.40 12.47 -16.87
C GLU A 14 -24.88 12.76 -18.28
N VAL A 15 -24.74 11.73 -19.10
CA VAL A 15 -24.32 11.86 -20.49
C VAL A 15 -25.44 11.44 -21.43
N THR A 16 -25.86 12.36 -22.28
CA THR A 16 -26.85 12.11 -23.34
C THR A 16 -26.18 12.23 -24.70
N PRO A 17 -25.86 11.10 -25.39
CA PRO A 17 -25.27 11.13 -26.72
C PRO A 17 -26.27 11.62 -27.78
N SER A 18 -25.79 12.32 -28.80
CA SER A 18 -26.63 12.72 -29.94
C SER A 18 -27.02 11.53 -30.86
N ASN A 19 -26.23 10.47 -30.84
CA ASN A 19 -26.53 9.18 -31.47
C ASN A 19 -26.64 8.12 -30.37
N THR A 20 -27.86 7.69 -30.08
CA THR A 20 -28.16 6.74 -28.97
C THR A 20 -27.82 5.28 -29.30
N GLY A 21 -27.34 4.99 -30.51
CA GLY A 21 -26.97 3.64 -30.96
C GLY A 21 -25.45 3.39 -31.04
N CYS A 22 -24.62 4.35 -30.67
CA CYS A 22 -23.16 4.16 -30.64
C CYS A 22 -22.66 3.87 -29.21
N PHE A 23 -21.59 3.11 -29.14
CA PHE A 23 -20.80 3.00 -27.91
C PHE A 23 -20.12 4.32 -27.60
N TYR A 24 -20.04 4.65 -26.34
CA TYR A 24 -19.22 5.75 -25.86
C TYR A 24 -18.67 5.45 -24.47
N TYR A 25 -17.59 6.12 -24.14
CA TYR A 25 -16.98 6.11 -22.83
C TYR A 25 -17.07 7.50 -22.23
N PHE A 26 -17.34 7.61 -20.97
CA PHE A 26 -17.20 8.85 -20.20
C PHE A 26 -16.60 8.56 -18.82
N ASP A 27 -15.87 9.55 -18.31
CA ASP A 27 -15.25 9.46 -17.01
C ASP A 27 -14.93 10.87 -16.48
N LEU A 28 -14.39 10.92 -15.27
CA LEU A 28 -13.98 12.15 -14.61
C LEU A 28 -12.52 12.03 -14.17
N ALA A 29 -11.73 13.08 -14.38
CA ALA A 29 -10.35 13.14 -13.97
C ALA A 29 -10.02 14.49 -13.34
N ALA A 30 -9.07 14.53 -12.38
CA ALA A 30 -8.57 15.79 -11.88
C ALA A 30 -8.00 16.63 -13.04
N LYS A 31 -8.38 17.90 -13.10
CA LYS A 31 -8.01 18.77 -14.24
C LYS A 31 -6.50 18.92 -14.38
N ALA A 32 -5.78 19.00 -13.26
CA ALA A 32 -4.32 19.11 -13.26
C ALA A 32 -3.64 17.91 -13.96
N ASP A 33 -4.18 16.72 -13.80
CA ASP A 33 -3.68 15.50 -14.45
C ASP A 33 -4.16 15.42 -15.89
N PHE A 34 -5.46 15.65 -16.13
CA PHE A 34 -6.06 15.58 -17.46
C PHE A 34 -5.36 16.52 -18.45
N ASP A 35 -4.97 17.71 -18.03
CA ASP A 35 -4.26 18.70 -18.88
C ASP A 35 -2.86 18.18 -19.33
N THR A 36 -2.35 17.12 -18.74
CA THR A 36 -1.07 16.48 -19.12
C THR A 36 -1.20 15.31 -20.07
N TRP A 37 -2.42 14.81 -20.33
CA TRP A 37 -2.64 13.56 -21.08
C TRP A 37 -2.42 13.65 -22.60
N GLY A 38 -2.19 14.84 -23.11
CA GLY A 38 -1.87 15.07 -24.52
C GLY A 38 -3.08 15.30 -25.44
N THR A 39 -3.03 14.78 -26.65
CA THR A 39 -4.05 14.98 -27.68
C THR A 39 -5.25 14.06 -27.50
N ASP A 40 -6.40 14.41 -28.10
CA ASP A 40 -7.59 13.54 -28.10
C ASP A 40 -7.29 12.11 -28.57
N ALA A 41 -6.43 11.95 -29.54
CA ALA A 41 -6.06 10.64 -30.05
C ALA A 41 -5.24 9.82 -29.03
N GLU A 42 -4.35 10.48 -28.29
CA GLU A 42 -3.56 9.85 -27.23
C GLU A 42 -4.44 9.47 -26.04
N ILE A 43 -5.35 10.35 -25.63
CA ILE A 43 -6.32 10.09 -24.57
C ILE A 43 -7.17 8.86 -24.89
N VAL A 44 -7.79 8.85 -26.09
CA VAL A 44 -8.64 7.72 -26.51
C VAL A 44 -7.84 6.43 -26.60
N ALA A 45 -6.63 6.47 -27.15
CA ALA A 45 -5.80 5.28 -27.29
C ALA A 45 -5.39 4.70 -25.93
N SER A 46 -5.02 5.56 -24.97
CA SER A 46 -4.67 5.15 -23.61
C SER A 46 -5.86 4.52 -22.89
N VAL A 47 -7.01 5.20 -22.87
CA VAL A 47 -8.23 4.69 -22.22
C VAL A 47 -8.66 3.34 -22.81
N VAL A 48 -8.68 3.19 -24.14
CA VAL A 48 -9.05 1.91 -24.77
C VAL A 48 -8.06 0.80 -24.44
N ALA A 49 -6.76 1.12 -24.34
CA ALA A 49 -5.75 0.14 -23.94
C ALA A 49 -5.97 -0.32 -22.49
N ASP A 50 -6.21 0.61 -21.57
CA ASP A 50 -6.45 0.32 -20.15
C ASP A 50 -7.73 -0.49 -19.93
N LEU A 51 -8.82 -0.18 -20.67
CA LEU A 51 -10.07 -0.95 -20.60
C LEU A 51 -9.87 -2.40 -21.07
N LYS A 52 -9.11 -2.60 -22.16
CA LYS A 52 -8.80 -3.94 -22.66
C LYS A 52 -7.89 -4.73 -21.71
N GLU A 53 -6.91 -4.07 -21.10
CA GLU A 53 -6.06 -4.69 -20.10
C GLU A 53 -6.88 -5.10 -18.85
N THR A 54 -7.78 -4.22 -18.41
CA THR A 54 -8.70 -4.48 -17.29
C THR A 54 -9.61 -5.69 -17.60
N ALA A 55 -10.22 -5.74 -18.78
CA ALA A 55 -11.04 -6.88 -19.21
C ALA A 55 -10.22 -8.18 -19.21
N ALA A 56 -9.00 -8.15 -19.77
CA ALA A 56 -8.11 -9.32 -19.79
C ALA A 56 -7.74 -9.81 -18.40
N TYR A 57 -7.52 -8.91 -17.45
CA TYR A 57 -7.27 -9.26 -16.06
C TYR A 57 -8.46 -9.97 -15.40
N TYR A 58 -9.68 -9.46 -15.59
CA TYR A 58 -10.89 -10.10 -15.07
C TYR A 58 -11.17 -11.45 -15.74
N GLN A 59 -10.98 -11.54 -17.06
CA GLN A 59 -11.11 -12.82 -17.78
C GLN A 59 -10.11 -13.86 -17.27
N ALA A 60 -8.86 -13.48 -17.03
CA ALA A 60 -7.85 -14.37 -16.42
C ALA A 60 -8.23 -14.83 -15.00
N SER A 61 -9.05 -14.03 -14.30
CA SER A 61 -9.60 -14.34 -12.98
C SER A 61 -10.92 -15.13 -13.03
N GLY A 62 -11.40 -15.51 -14.24
CA GLY A 62 -12.57 -16.35 -14.43
C GLY A 62 -13.89 -15.60 -14.61
N TYR A 63 -13.87 -14.28 -14.78
CA TYR A 63 -15.05 -13.47 -15.10
C TYR A 63 -15.29 -13.46 -16.61
N ASP A 64 -16.55 -13.54 -17.04
CA ASP A 64 -16.96 -13.40 -18.44
C ASP A 64 -17.30 -11.91 -18.67
N LEU A 65 -16.25 -11.10 -18.88
CA LEU A 65 -16.34 -9.65 -19.05
C LEU A 65 -15.55 -9.25 -20.32
N ASP A 66 -16.24 -8.61 -21.28
CA ASP A 66 -15.60 -7.99 -22.44
C ASP A 66 -15.29 -6.52 -22.16
N TRP A 67 -14.29 -5.96 -22.83
CA TRP A 67 -13.93 -4.55 -22.68
C TRP A 67 -15.06 -3.59 -23.07
N THR A 68 -16.00 -4.01 -23.93
CA THR A 68 -17.19 -3.23 -24.30
C THR A 68 -18.23 -3.15 -23.19
N ASP A 69 -18.15 -4.00 -22.16
CA ASP A 69 -19.01 -3.93 -20.99
C ASP A 69 -18.73 -2.68 -20.13
N PHE A 70 -17.57 -2.06 -20.33
CA PHE A 70 -17.23 -0.76 -19.73
C PHE A 70 -17.75 0.44 -20.52
N LEU A 71 -18.40 0.24 -21.67
CA LEU A 71 -18.91 1.30 -22.51
C LEU A 71 -20.41 1.48 -22.31
N SER A 72 -20.86 2.71 -22.49
CA SER A 72 -22.28 3.07 -22.41
C SER A 72 -22.92 3.12 -23.80
N ILE A 73 -24.25 2.88 -23.86
CA ILE A 73 -25.10 3.04 -25.04
C ILE A 73 -26.37 3.77 -24.63
N GLY A 74 -26.75 4.84 -25.37
CA GLY A 74 -27.90 5.67 -24.98
C GLY A 74 -27.59 6.60 -23.83
N PRO A 75 -28.59 7.28 -23.23
CA PRO A 75 -28.37 8.09 -22.03
C PRO A 75 -27.87 7.23 -20.86
N ASP A 76 -26.85 7.70 -20.17
CA ASP A 76 -26.26 7.02 -19.02
C ASP A 76 -25.69 8.03 -18.04
N GLY A 77 -25.58 7.67 -16.77
CA GLY A 77 -25.07 8.52 -15.71
C GLY A 77 -24.29 7.76 -14.65
N TYR A 78 -23.43 8.48 -13.93
CA TYR A 78 -22.64 7.93 -12.86
C TYR A 78 -22.34 8.99 -11.81
N GLU A 79 -22.50 8.65 -10.52
CA GLU A 79 -22.09 9.47 -9.40
C GLU A 79 -20.63 9.16 -9.05
N PHE A 80 -19.73 10.10 -9.38
CA PHE A 80 -18.34 10.04 -8.95
C PHE A 80 -18.29 10.49 -7.48
N THR A 81 -17.73 9.67 -6.63
CA THR A 81 -17.61 9.91 -5.19
C THR A 81 -16.17 10.04 -4.76
N LYS A 82 -15.92 10.51 -3.52
CA LYS A 82 -14.58 10.64 -2.93
C LYS A 82 -13.69 11.65 -3.67
N LEU A 83 -14.31 12.66 -4.24
CA LEU A 83 -13.61 13.77 -4.86
C LEU A 83 -13.05 14.71 -3.79
N SER A 84 -11.93 15.36 -4.09
CA SER A 84 -11.35 16.40 -3.23
C SER A 84 -12.23 17.65 -3.27
N PRO A 85 -12.52 18.29 -2.13
CA PRO A 85 -13.25 19.57 -2.09
C PRO A 85 -12.47 20.67 -2.81
N ASP A 86 -13.21 21.69 -3.28
CA ASP A 86 -12.70 22.89 -3.96
C ASP A 86 -11.70 22.58 -5.10
N THR A 87 -11.90 21.47 -5.79
CA THR A 87 -10.98 20.93 -6.81
C THR A 87 -11.63 20.93 -8.18
N GLU A 88 -10.85 21.34 -9.21
CA GLU A 88 -11.30 21.26 -10.60
C GLU A 88 -11.08 19.86 -11.17
N TYR A 89 -12.14 19.34 -11.80
CA TYR A 89 -12.17 18.10 -12.53
C TYR A 89 -12.60 18.34 -13.97
N VAL A 90 -12.29 17.41 -14.85
CA VAL A 90 -12.79 17.36 -16.23
C VAL A 90 -13.63 16.11 -16.40
N VAL A 91 -14.92 16.28 -16.65
CA VAL A 91 -15.76 15.22 -17.20
C VAL A 91 -15.43 15.14 -18.69
N TYR A 92 -15.07 13.96 -19.15
CA TYR A 92 -14.74 13.76 -20.57
C TYR A 92 -15.50 12.58 -21.15
N ALA A 93 -15.86 12.69 -22.44
CA ALA A 93 -16.59 11.65 -23.14
C ALA A 93 -16.19 11.59 -24.60
N PHE A 94 -16.18 10.39 -25.18
CA PHE A 94 -15.94 10.16 -26.61
C PHE A 94 -16.64 8.90 -27.11
N ALA A 95 -17.09 8.92 -28.36
CA ALA A 95 -17.75 7.78 -28.98
C ALA A 95 -16.73 6.86 -29.67
N LEU A 96 -17.01 5.55 -29.64
CA LEU A 96 -16.15 4.48 -30.13
C LEU A 96 -16.92 3.48 -30.99
N THR A 97 -16.20 2.77 -31.87
CA THR A 97 -16.68 1.51 -32.44
C THR A 97 -16.47 0.37 -31.46
N GLU A 98 -17.10 -0.78 -31.71
CA GLU A 98 -16.90 -2.01 -30.94
C GLU A 98 -15.43 -2.49 -30.93
N GLU A 99 -14.65 -2.16 -31.98
CA GLU A 99 -13.21 -2.49 -32.04
C GLU A 99 -12.33 -1.47 -31.29
N GLY A 100 -12.92 -0.37 -30.78
CA GLY A 100 -12.21 0.67 -30.02
C GLY A 100 -11.65 1.81 -30.89
N ARG A 101 -12.17 2.02 -32.12
CA ARG A 101 -11.77 3.17 -32.94
C ARG A 101 -12.59 4.39 -32.57
N PRO A 102 -11.97 5.57 -32.41
CA PRO A 102 -12.70 6.79 -32.12
C PRO A 102 -13.68 7.17 -33.25
N LEU A 103 -14.90 7.50 -32.90
CA LEU A 103 -15.93 8.06 -33.78
C LEU A 103 -16.05 9.58 -33.62
N THR A 104 -15.61 10.13 -32.47
CA THR A 104 -15.61 11.58 -32.17
C THR A 104 -14.28 11.99 -31.56
N GLY A 105 -14.02 13.29 -31.50
CA GLY A 105 -13.04 13.85 -30.57
C GLY A 105 -13.54 13.72 -29.12
N VAL A 106 -12.68 14.09 -28.18
CA VAL A 106 -13.00 14.09 -26.75
C VAL A 106 -13.82 15.34 -26.41
N THR A 107 -15.07 15.14 -26.00
CA THR A 107 -15.90 16.21 -25.39
C THR A 107 -15.46 16.40 -23.95
N ARG A 108 -15.35 17.64 -23.49
CA ARG A 108 -14.89 18.00 -22.13
C ARG A 108 -15.84 19.00 -21.49
N GLU A 109 -16.11 18.80 -20.21
CA GLU A 109 -16.77 19.77 -19.36
C GLU A 109 -15.94 19.93 -18.08
N THR A 110 -15.62 21.15 -17.68
CA THR A 110 -14.90 21.41 -16.44
C THR A 110 -15.90 21.63 -15.33
N VAL A 111 -15.75 20.88 -14.26
CA VAL A 111 -16.56 20.94 -13.05
C VAL A 111 -15.68 21.29 -11.86
N ARG A 112 -16.25 21.87 -10.80
CA ARG A 112 -15.53 22.14 -9.57
C ARG A 112 -16.36 21.70 -8.39
N THR A 113 -15.81 20.82 -7.56
CA THR A 113 -16.45 20.41 -6.31
C THR A 113 -16.62 21.60 -5.37
N GLU A 114 -17.65 21.57 -4.53
CA GLU A 114 -17.86 22.58 -3.51
C GLU A 114 -16.70 22.57 -2.50
N ALA A 115 -16.45 23.73 -1.87
CA ALA A 115 -15.48 23.83 -0.79
C ALA A 115 -16.01 23.09 0.45
N PHE A 116 -15.10 22.41 1.15
CA PHE A 116 -15.43 21.82 2.45
C PHE A 116 -15.85 22.90 3.43
N VAL A 117 -16.96 22.70 4.12
CA VAL A 117 -17.44 23.59 5.17
C VAL A 117 -17.37 22.89 6.52
N PRO A 118 -16.42 23.25 7.41
CA PRO A 118 -16.31 22.62 8.71
C PRO A 118 -17.56 22.83 9.56
N THR A 119 -17.98 21.78 10.23
CA THR A 119 -19.10 21.81 11.21
C THR A 119 -18.62 22.03 12.65
N ASP A 120 -17.30 21.93 12.87
CA ASP A 120 -16.60 22.22 14.12
C ASP A 120 -15.40 23.12 13.81
N ASP A 121 -15.21 24.22 14.51
CA ASP A 121 -14.15 25.20 14.34
C ASP A 121 -12.88 24.86 15.15
N CYS A 122 -12.80 23.63 15.69
CA CYS A 122 -11.65 23.18 16.46
C CYS A 122 -10.38 23.19 15.61
N THR A 123 -9.33 23.74 16.19
CA THR A 123 -7.96 23.72 15.64
C THR A 123 -7.06 22.85 16.49
N PHE A 124 -5.96 22.33 15.90
CA PHE A 124 -5.07 21.39 16.57
C PHE A 124 -3.62 21.92 16.59
N GLY A 125 -3.05 22.03 17.78
CA GLY A 125 -1.62 22.22 17.97
C GLY A 125 -0.92 20.86 17.92
N ILE A 126 0.05 20.68 17.00
CA ILE A 126 0.80 19.44 16.82
C ILE A 126 2.26 19.69 17.20
N SER A 127 2.85 18.79 17.99
CA SER A 127 4.28 18.82 18.32
C SER A 127 4.82 17.40 18.47
N PHE A 128 6.15 17.25 18.33
CA PHE A 128 6.81 15.95 18.31
C PHE A 128 7.85 15.83 19.42
N ARG A 129 8.09 14.59 19.88
CA ARG A 129 9.14 14.27 20.83
C ARG A 129 9.58 12.82 20.68
N ASN A 130 10.61 12.40 21.41
CA ASN A 130 11.16 11.04 21.40
C ASN A 130 11.46 10.52 19.97
N VAL A 131 11.97 11.43 19.12
CA VAL A 131 12.25 11.09 17.73
C VAL A 131 13.40 10.09 17.64
N SER A 132 13.10 8.91 17.15
CA SER A 132 14.04 7.82 16.88
C SER A 132 14.27 7.63 15.39
N VAL A 133 14.93 6.56 15.02
CA VAL A 133 15.19 6.18 13.63
C VAL A 133 13.92 5.64 12.97
N THR A 134 13.05 5.00 13.77
CA THR A 134 11.88 4.26 13.27
C THR A 134 10.55 4.77 13.80
N ALA A 135 10.54 5.70 14.78
CA ALA A 135 9.31 6.16 15.42
C ALA A 135 9.48 7.55 16.03
N PHE A 136 8.37 8.19 16.34
CA PHE A 136 8.30 9.41 17.16
C PHE A 136 6.95 9.53 17.85
N ASP A 137 6.92 10.27 18.96
CA ASP A 137 5.67 10.66 19.60
C ASP A 137 5.08 11.88 18.93
N ILE A 138 3.75 11.87 18.76
CA ILE A 138 2.93 12.99 18.29
C ILE A 138 2.09 13.47 19.47
N SER A 139 2.29 14.72 19.89
CA SER A 139 1.43 15.37 20.90
C SER A 139 0.45 16.29 20.20
N VAL A 140 -0.83 16.07 20.40
CA VAL A 140 -1.92 16.86 19.83
C VAL A 140 -2.67 17.58 20.94
N ARG A 141 -2.94 18.86 20.72
CA ARG A 141 -3.70 19.72 21.63
C ARG A 141 -4.84 20.39 20.84
N PRO A 142 -6.08 19.92 20.97
CA PRO A 142 -7.23 20.56 20.35
C PRO A 142 -7.61 21.86 21.07
N SER A 143 -8.09 22.88 20.34
CA SER A 143 -8.64 24.10 20.93
C SER A 143 -9.95 23.88 21.67
N ASN A 144 -10.69 22.82 21.31
CA ASN A 144 -11.88 22.32 21.99
C ASN A 144 -11.66 20.87 22.43
N ALA A 145 -11.52 20.64 23.73
CA ALA A 145 -11.25 19.31 24.29
C ALA A 145 -12.38 18.29 24.09
N ALA A 146 -13.57 18.72 23.70
CA ALA A 146 -14.70 17.82 23.42
C ALA A 146 -14.72 17.31 21.97
N THR A 147 -13.99 17.96 21.05
CA THR A 147 -13.89 17.52 19.66
C THR A 147 -13.26 16.14 19.59
N ARG A 148 -13.92 15.25 18.86
CA ARG A 148 -13.38 13.93 18.50
C ARG A 148 -12.50 14.11 17.27
N TYR A 149 -11.33 13.47 17.26
CA TYR A 149 -10.40 13.63 16.13
C TYR A 149 -9.59 12.37 15.87
N TYR A 150 -9.12 12.27 14.64
CA TYR A 150 -8.25 11.22 14.14
C TYR A 150 -6.82 11.77 13.98
N ILE A 151 -5.82 10.90 14.18
CA ILE A 151 -4.41 11.19 13.93
C ILE A 151 -3.90 10.17 12.91
N GLY A 152 -3.45 10.63 11.75
CA GLY A 152 -2.79 9.82 10.74
C GLY A 152 -1.35 10.28 10.50
N VAL A 153 -0.55 9.42 9.91
CA VAL A 153 0.82 9.73 9.47
C VAL A 153 1.02 9.23 8.06
N CYS A 154 1.59 10.04 7.19
CA CYS A 154 1.98 9.65 5.85
C CYS A 154 3.37 10.20 5.50
N SER A 155 3.99 9.69 4.44
CA SER A 155 5.23 10.28 3.93
C SER A 155 5.01 11.72 3.46
N LYS A 156 6.02 12.58 3.63
CA LYS A 156 5.94 13.94 3.10
C LYS A 156 5.82 13.97 1.57
N GLU A 157 6.41 13.00 0.89
CA GLU A 157 6.30 12.87 -0.56
C GLU A 157 4.85 12.68 -1.00
N LEU A 158 4.10 11.81 -0.30
CA LEU A 158 2.68 11.61 -0.58
C LEU A 158 1.88 12.88 -0.27
N PHE A 159 2.14 13.50 0.89
CA PHE A 159 1.41 14.69 1.31
C PHE A 159 1.58 15.85 0.33
N ASP A 160 2.80 16.06 -0.20
CA ASP A 160 3.10 17.15 -1.14
C ASP A 160 2.46 16.98 -2.53
N LYS A 161 2.09 15.72 -2.88
CA LYS A 161 1.41 15.41 -4.14
C LYS A 161 -0.11 15.53 -4.06
N ASN A 162 -0.66 15.78 -2.87
CA ASN A 162 -2.08 15.73 -2.60
C ASN A 162 -2.53 16.95 -1.80
N THR A 163 -3.84 17.18 -1.71
CA THR A 163 -4.38 18.20 -0.81
C THR A 163 -4.54 17.62 0.61
N PRO A 164 -4.47 18.47 1.67
CA PRO A 164 -4.74 17.98 3.04
C PRO A 164 -6.12 17.29 3.17
N SER A 165 -7.13 17.75 2.44
CA SER A 165 -8.46 17.15 2.42
C SER A 165 -8.42 15.73 1.83
N SER A 166 -7.81 15.54 0.65
CA SER A 166 -7.74 14.21 0.04
C SER A 166 -6.93 13.21 0.86
N ILE A 167 -5.92 13.67 1.61
CA ILE A 167 -5.20 12.84 2.57
C ILE A 167 -6.12 12.41 3.73
N ALA A 168 -6.91 13.34 4.30
CA ALA A 168 -7.85 13.01 5.37
C ALA A 168 -8.93 12.03 4.88
N ASP A 169 -9.48 12.24 3.69
CA ASP A 169 -10.48 11.37 3.08
C ASP A 169 -9.91 9.97 2.80
N ALA A 170 -8.64 9.88 2.37
CA ALA A 170 -7.95 8.59 2.19
C ALA A 170 -7.74 7.83 3.51
N PHE A 171 -7.48 8.54 4.62
CA PHE A 171 -7.45 7.91 5.95
C PHE A 171 -8.82 7.40 6.36
N ILE A 172 -9.87 8.19 6.18
CA ILE A 172 -11.25 7.77 6.47
C ILE A 172 -11.62 6.53 5.65
N GLU A 173 -11.30 6.52 4.36
CA GLU A 173 -11.57 5.38 3.49
C GLU A 173 -10.78 4.13 3.90
N MET A 174 -9.52 4.30 4.25
CA MET A 174 -8.68 3.21 4.74
C MET A 174 -9.30 2.58 6.00
N GLU A 175 -9.72 3.40 6.96
CA GLU A 175 -10.32 2.93 8.20
C GLU A 175 -11.70 2.31 7.97
N ASN A 176 -12.51 2.84 7.05
CA ASN A 176 -13.76 2.21 6.63
C ASN A 176 -13.52 0.82 6.01
N GLY A 177 -12.43 0.64 5.26
CA GLY A 177 -12.01 -0.65 4.73
C GLY A 177 -11.60 -1.67 5.81
N TYR A 178 -11.24 -1.20 7.00
CA TYR A 178 -10.98 -2.02 8.19
C TYR A 178 -12.21 -2.15 9.12
N GLU A 179 -13.35 -1.59 8.72
CA GLU A 179 -14.60 -1.63 9.50
C GLU A 179 -14.44 -1.03 10.91
N ILE A 180 -13.68 0.10 11.03
CA ILE A 180 -13.49 0.77 12.32
C ILE A 180 -14.83 1.20 12.93
N ASP A 181 -14.95 1.08 14.24
CA ASP A 181 -16.06 1.68 14.98
C ASP A 181 -15.80 3.18 15.25
N TRP A 182 -16.27 4.04 14.35
CA TRP A 182 -16.13 5.50 14.49
C TRP A 182 -16.76 6.05 15.77
N ALA A 183 -17.79 5.40 16.33
CA ALA A 183 -18.40 5.79 17.60
C ALA A 183 -17.55 5.35 18.80
N GLY A 184 -16.68 4.36 18.62
CA GLY A 184 -15.74 3.88 19.62
C GLY A 184 -14.59 4.86 19.92
N ASN A 185 -13.64 4.41 20.69
CA ASN A 185 -12.47 5.19 21.09
C ASN A 185 -11.14 4.60 20.61
N GLU A 186 -11.17 3.56 19.79
CA GLU A 186 -9.99 3.00 19.16
C GLU A 186 -9.57 3.90 18.01
N TYR A 187 -8.35 4.45 18.05
CA TYR A 187 -7.82 5.43 17.08
C TYR A 187 -8.59 6.77 16.95
N ILE A 188 -9.57 7.00 17.83
CA ILE A 188 -10.29 8.27 17.91
C ILE A 188 -10.04 8.89 19.27
N TRP A 189 -9.53 10.11 19.30
CA TRP A 189 -9.11 10.79 20.52
C TRP A 189 -9.98 12.00 20.85
N THR A 190 -9.91 12.44 22.10
CA THR A 190 -10.47 13.70 22.60
C THR A 190 -9.49 14.31 23.60
N GLY A 191 -9.52 15.64 23.76
CA GLY A 191 -8.60 16.35 24.65
C GLY A 191 -7.13 16.26 24.24
N ASP A 192 -6.24 16.65 25.13
CA ASP A 192 -4.80 16.57 24.90
C ASP A 192 -4.34 15.11 24.92
N VAL A 193 -3.61 14.68 23.88
CA VAL A 193 -3.07 13.31 23.77
C VAL A 193 -1.62 13.34 23.33
N THR A 194 -0.90 12.30 23.65
CA THR A 194 0.38 11.96 23.03
C THR A 194 0.32 10.50 22.63
N VAL A 195 0.62 10.23 21.36
CA VAL A 195 0.61 8.90 20.75
C VAL A 195 1.99 8.60 20.14
N ASP A 196 2.43 7.37 20.25
CA ASP A 196 3.61 6.84 19.58
C ASP A 196 3.21 6.28 18.19
N THR A 197 4.03 6.51 17.18
CA THR A 197 3.72 6.09 15.79
C THR A 197 3.68 4.58 15.61
N ASP A 198 4.44 3.83 16.38
CA ASP A 198 4.43 2.37 16.32
C ASP A 198 3.42 1.78 17.33
N ALA A 199 3.56 2.09 18.62
CA ALA A 199 2.77 1.45 19.67
C ALA A 199 1.28 1.81 19.64
N ASP A 200 0.93 3.08 19.33
CA ASP A 200 -0.44 3.58 19.40
C ASP A 200 -1.11 3.66 18.01
N LEU A 201 -0.34 3.99 16.95
CA LEU A 201 -0.85 4.12 15.60
C LEU A 201 -0.61 2.88 14.72
N ALA A 202 0.11 1.89 15.22
CA ALA A 202 0.43 0.65 14.52
C ALA A 202 1.06 0.86 13.12
N MET A 203 1.88 1.93 12.97
CA MET A 203 2.54 2.25 11.71
C MET A 203 3.65 1.25 11.36
N GLY A 204 4.16 0.52 12.36
CA GLY A 204 5.40 -0.24 12.25
C GLY A 204 6.63 0.67 12.16
N ASP A 205 7.78 0.10 11.82
CA ASP A 205 9.01 0.86 11.64
C ASP A 205 8.87 1.88 10.51
N LEU A 206 9.11 3.14 10.83
CA LEU A 206 9.28 4.21 9.84
C LEU A 206 10.69 4.15 9.24
N ASP A 207 10.87 4.70 8.05
CA ASP A 207 12.18 4.78 7.40
C ASP A 207 13.07 5.84 8.09
N ALA A 208 14.35 5.53 8.25
CA ALA A 208 15.35 6.41 8.83
C ALA A 208 15.57 7.67 7.96
N GLY A 209 15.84 8.80 8.60
CA GLY A 209 16.17 10.05 7.91
C GLY A 209 15.10 10.52 6.92
N THR A 210 13.83 10.18 7.16
CA THR A 210 12.71 10.41 6.24
C THR A 210 11.71 11.39 6.84
N ASP A 211 11.19 12.30 5.99
CA ASP A 211 10.19 13.27 6.40
C ASP A 211 8.79 12.65 6.35
N TYR A 212 8.09 12.72 7.47
CA TYR A 212 6.70 12.30 7.63
C TYR A 212 5.82 13.49 8.00
N VAL A 213 4.54 13.38 7.71
CA VAL A 213 3.53 14.39 8.06
C VAL A 213 2.50 13.75 8.97
N ALA A 214 2.38 14.29 10.19
CA ALA A 214 1.23 14.02 11.03
C ALA A 214 0.04 14.84 10.52
N VAL A 215 -1.10 14.20 10.32
CA VAL A 215 -2.34 14.76 9.81
C VAL A 215 -3.41 14.58 10.87
N VAL A 216 -4.05 15.67 11.31
CA VAL A 216 -5.06 15.65 12.38
C VAL A 216 -6.32 16.36 11.90
N PHE A 217 -7.46 15.72 12.07
CA PHE A 217 -8.75 16.28 11.71
C PHE A 217 -9.87 15.78 12.63
N GLY A 218 -10.87 16.61 12.87
CA GLY A 218 -12.07 16.24 13.59
C GLY A 218 -12.92 15.25 12.79
N VAL A 219 -13.56 14.31 13.51
CA VAL A 219 -14.38 13.27 12.88
C VAL A 219 -15.64 12.98 13.71
N SER A 220 -16.78 12.79 13.02
CA SER A 220 -18.05 12.43 13.64
C SER A 220 -18.10 10.93 14.03
N THR A 221 -19.15 10.51 14.69
CA THR A 221 -19.44 9.10 15.01
C THR A 221 -19.80 8.25 13.80
N GLU A 222 -20.03 8.87 12.66
CA GLU A 222 -20.32 8.24 11.36
C GLU A 222 -19.09 8.22 10.43
N GLY A 223 -17.91 8.70 10.90
CA GLY A 223 -16.70 8.75 10.08
C GLY A 223 -16.68 9.92 9.09
N VAL A 224 -17.44 10.98 9.34
CA VAL A 224 -17.44 12.19 8.51
C VAL A 224 -16.51 13.23 9.11
N ARG A 225 -15.66 13.84 8.29
CA ARG A 225 -14.77 14.93 8.70
C ARG A 225 -15.58 16.13 9.17
N THR A 226 -15.18 16.73 10.31
CA THR A 226 -15.91 17.84 10.93
C THR A 226 -15.09 19.14 11.00
N THR A 227 -13.78 19.09 10.87
CA THR A 227 -12.88 20.26 10.97
C THR A 227 -12.02 20.42 9.73
N GLU A 228 -11.37 21.59 9.63
CA GLU A 228 -10.20 21.71 8.76
C GLU A 228 -9.11 20.72 9.17
N VAL A 229 -8.22 20.40 8.23
CA VAL A 229 -7.09 19.49 8.46
C VAL A 229 -5.89 20.28 8.98
N ALA A 230 -5.38 19.90 10.14
CA ALA A 230 -4.09 20.37 10.64
C ALA A 230 -3.00 19.38 10.28
N SER A 231 -1.81 19.88 9.95
CA SER A 231 -0.66 19.04 9.65
C SER A 231 0.64 19.60 10.19
N ALA A 232 1.61 18.73 10.48
CA ALA A 232 2.96 19.10 10.87
C ALA A 232 3.95 18.05 10.38
N VAL A 233 5.16 18.52 9.99
CA VAL A 233 6.22 17.64 9.48
C VAL A 233 7.17 17.25 10.59
N GLN A 234 7.57 15.98 10.62
CA GLN A 234 8.65 15.48 11.45
C GLN A 234 9.57 14.56 10.63
N ARG A 235 10.87 14.77 10.76
CA ARG A 235 11.89 13.90 10.20
C ARG A 235 12.33 12.89 11.24
N THR A 236 12.38 11.62 10.87
CA THR A 236 13.00 10.56 11.70
C THR A 236 14.51 10.79 11.81
N SER A 237 15.14 10.24 12.87
CA SER A 237 16.60 10.34 13.02
C SER A 237 17.32 9.60 11.89
N GLU A 238 18.51 10.09 11.53
CA GLU A 238 19.38 9.40 10.56
C GLU A 238 19.94 8.11 11.18
N LEU A 239 20.17 7.10 10.32
CA LEU A 239 20.94 5.92 10.72
C LEU A 239 22.37 6.29 11.10
N VAL A 240 22.80 5.84 12.27
CA VAL A 240 24.20 5.97 12.69
C VAL A 240 24.95 4.69 12.29
N PRO A 241 25.92 4.76 11.37
CA PRO A 241 26.72 3.59 11.03
C PRO A 241 27.45 3.02 12.26
N SER A 242 27.44 1.70 12.41
CA SER A 242 28.19 0.98 13.45
C SER A 242 29.49 0.43 12.91
N THR A 243 30.50 0.36 13.78
CA THR A 243 31.77 -0.32 13.51
C THR A 243 31.78 -1.78 13.96
N MET A 244 30.64 -2.31 14.42
CA MET A 244 30.47 -3.69 14.81
C MET A 244 30.87 -4.63 13.67
N THR A 245 31.61 -5.66 14.01
CA THR A 245 31.91 -6.79 13.13
C THR A 245 31.23 -8.04 13.63
N ILE A 246 30.82 -8.93 12.72
CA ILE A 246 30.08 -10.15 13.07
C ILE A 246 30.81 -11.36 12.47
N GLY A 247 31.22 -12.29 13.31
CA GLY A 247 31.72 -13.59 12.92
C GLY A 247 30.59 -14.59 12.75
N LEU A 248 30.63 -15.37 11.65
CA LEU A 248 29.65 -16.42 11.36
C LEU A 248 30.35 -17.76 11.22
N ASN A 249 29.88 -18.80 11.89
CA ASN A 249 30.43 -20.16 11.81
C ASN A 249 29.29 -21.18 11.62
N VAL A 250 29.17 -21.72 10.40
CA VAL A 250 28.14 -22.70 10.06
C VAL A 250 28.58 -24.09 10.49
N ARG A 251 27.63 -24.86 11.06
CA ARG A 251 27.82 -26.24 11.50
C ARG A 251 26.54 -27.05 11.44
N ASP A 252 26.65 -28.34 11.70
CA ASP A 252 25.54 -29.29 11.76
C ASP A 252 24.65 -29.29 10.50
N VAL A 253 25.29 -29.18 9.32
CA VAL A 253 24.59 -29.17 8.03
C VAL A 253 24.03 -30.57 7.73
N THR A 254 22.72 -30.66 7.55
CA THR A 254 21.97 -31.88 7.24
C THR A 254 21.24 -31.75 5.88
N ALA A 255 20.34 -32.67 5.57
CA ALA A 255 19.51 -32.58 4.37
C ALA A 255 18.38 -31.51 4.49
N SER A 256 17.98 -31.16 5.69
CA SER A 256 16.84 -30.26 5.94
C SER A 256 17.19 -29.09 6.88
N GLY A 257 18.45 -28.90 7.22
CA GLY A 257 18.82 -27.83 8.16
C GLY A 257 20.29 -27.62 8.35
N ALA A 258 20.60 -26.54 9.08
CA ALA A 258 21.93 -26.17 9.53
C ALA A 258 21.81 -25.32 10.80
N LYS A 259 22.93 -25.17 11.52
CA LYS A 259 23.07 -24.19 12.59
C LYS A 259 24.24 -23.26 12.26
N PHE A 260 24.14 -22.02 12.71
CA PHE A 260 25.31 -21.15 12.68
C PHE A 260 25.45 -20.33 13.94
N ASP A 261 26.67 -20.19 14.38
CA ASP A 261 27.03 -19.38 15.54
C ASP A 261 27.35 -17.97 15.07
N VAL A 262 26.75 -16.98 15.71
CA VAL A 262 26.94 -15.54 15.46
C VAL A 262 27.72 -14.95 16.63
N THR A 263 28.81 -14.26 16.31
CA THR A 263 29.70 -13.65 17.30
C THR A 263 29.93 -12.17 16.94
N PRO A 264 29.11 -11.24 17.45
CA PRO A 264 29.30 -9.82 17.24
C PRO A 264 30.45 -9.28 18.11
N SER A 265 31.19 -8.29 17.61
CA SER A 265 32.23 -7.60 18.36
C SER A 265 31.67 -6.65 19.41
N ASN A 266 30.41 -6.23 19.28
CA ASN A 266 29.64 -5.49 20.27
C ASN A 266 28.37 -6.29 20.59
N THR A 267 28.27 -6.78 21.83
CA THR A 267 27.18 -7.64 22.29
C THR A 267 25.91 -6.89 22.66
N ASP A 268 25.98 -5.57 22.80
CA ASP A 268 24.84 -4.72 23.18
C ASP A 268 24.05 -4.21 21.97
N GLU A 269 24.67 -4.24 20.78
CA GLU A 269 23.99 -3.86 19.54
C GLU A 269 23.12 -5.00 19.01
N VAL A 270 21.98 -4.61 18.42
CA VAL A 270 21.10 -5.54 17.72
C VAL A 270 21.66 -5.81 16.32
N TYR A 271 21.49 -7.03 15.86
CA TYR A 271 21.82 -7.43 14.50
C TYR A 271 20.74 -8.34 13.92
N PHE A 272 20.59 -8.27 12.60
CA PHE A 272 19.84 -9.23 11.80
C PHE A 272 20.73 -10.43 11.49
N ALA A 273 20.17 -11.65 11.54
CA ALA A 273 20.88 -12.86 11.07
C ALA A 273 19.87 -13.87 10.51
N ASP A 274 20.16 -14.35 9.28
CA ASP A 274 19.33 -15.33 8.59
C ASP A 274 20.17 -16.13 7.58
N VAL A 275 19.55 -17.06 6.83
CA VAL A 275 20.17 -17.78 5.72
C VAL A 275 19.48 -17.42 4.40
N PHE A 276 20.28 -17.15 3.38
CA PHE A 276 19.78 -16.86 2.03
C PHE A 276 20.13 -17.99 1.08
N VAL A 277 19.25 -18.25 0.09
CA VAL A 277 19.59 -19.12 -1.04
C VAL A 277 20.69 -18.47 -1.84
N TYR A 278 21.85 -19.14 -1.95
CA TYR A 278 23.08 -18.54 -2.46
C TYR A 278 22.95 -18.00 -3.88
N ASP A 279 22.33 -18.78 -4.77
CA ASP A 279 22.19 -18.41 -6.18
C ASP A 279 21.23 -17.21 -6.34
N GLU A 280 20.13 -17.15 -5.59
CA GLU A 280 19.21 -16.02 -5.62
C GLU A 280 19.85 -14.74 -5.10
N TYR A 281 20.55 -14.84 -3.98
CA TYR A 281 21.24 -13.73 -3.33
C TYR A 281 22.37 -13.15 -4.17
N THR A 282 23.16 -14.02 -4.83
CA THR A 282 24.32 -13.57 -5.62
C THR A 282 23.97 -13.14 -7.04
N ALA A 283 22.85 -13.65 -7.59
CA ALA A 283 22.38 -13.30 -8.93
C ALA A 283 21.35 -12.17 -8.95
N TYR A 284 21.06 -11.55 -7.79
CA TYR A 284 20.09 -10.46 -7.74
C TYR A 284 20.60 -9.23 -8.49
N ASP A 285 19.84 -8.76 -9.47
CA ASP A 285 20.28 -7.73 -10.45
C ASP A 285 20.72 -6.41 -9.78
N GLU A 286 20.08 -6.04 -8.67
CA GLU A 286 20.34 -4.80 -7.93
C GLU A 286 21.40 -4.99 -6.83
N GLY A 287 21.97 -6.19 -6.70
CA GLY A 287 23.06 -6.53 -5.78
C GLY A 287 22.60 -7.08 -4.43
N LYS A 288 23.59 -7.54 -3.67
CA LYS A 288 23.39 -8.25 -2.39
C LYS A 288 22.73 -7.38 -1.31
N GLU A 289 23.07 -6.11 -1.27
CA GLU A 289 22.49 -5.14 -0.34
C GLU A 289 20.99 -4.96 -0.60
N ALA A 290 20.62 -4.76 -1.86
CA ALA A 290 19.22 -4.62 -2.26
C ALA A 290 18.43 -5.91 -2.00
N TYR A 291 19.03 -7.09 -2.24
CA TYR A 291 18.41 -8.37 -1.87
C TYR A 291 18.07 -8.42 -0.38
N ALA A 292 19.03 -8.03 0.49
CA ALA A 292 18.82 -8.05 1.93
C ALA A 292 17.69 -7.08 2.37
N GLU A 293 17.61 -5.87 1.76
CA GLU A 293 16.55 -4.91 2.04
C GLU A 293 15.18 -5.48 1.64
N VAL A 294 15.04 -5.99 0.42
CA VAL A 294 13.79 -6.62 -0.06
C VAL A 294 13.39 -7.81 0.83
N TYR A 295 14.37 -8.62 1.26
CA TYR A 295 14.10 -9.75 2.15
C TYR A 295 13.60 -9.30 3.52
N MET A 296 14.19 -8.24 4.11
CA MET A 296 13.70 -7.64 5.35
C MET A 296 12.26 -7.13 5.19
N ASP A 297 11.96 -6.42 4.10
CA ASP A 297 10.60 -5.91 3.83
C ASP A 297 9.57 -7.05 3.73
N ILE A 298 9.94 -8.17 3.13
CA ILE A 298 9.10 -9.38 3.09
C ILE A 298 8.86 -9.91 4.50
N LEU A 299 9.91 -10.05 5.32
CA LEU A 299 9.77 -10.53 6.69
C LEU A 299 8.87 -9.59 7.54
N LYS A 300 9.02 -8.28 7.37
CA LYS A 300 8.16 -7.27 8.03
C LYS A 300 6.71 -7.43 7.59
N ALA A 301 6.45 -7.55 6.29
CA ALA A 301 5.10 -7.73 5.75
C ALA A 301 4.38 -8.98 6.29
N TYR A 302 5.14 -10.02 6.64
CA TYR A 302 4.60 -11.25 7.23
C TYR A 302 4.66 -11.28 8.77
N GLY A 303 5.13 -10.22 9.43
CA GLY A 303 5.32 -10.19 10.90
C GLY A 303 6.37 -11.19 11.40
N LEU A 304 7.36 -11.53 10.57
CA LEU A 304 8.41 -12.49 10.86
C LEU A 304 9.78 -11.85 11.15
N PHE A 305 9.89 -10.55 10.93
CA PHE A 305 11.17 -9.83 10.97
C PHE A 305 11.86 -9.92 12.35
N ASP A 306 11.12 -9.75 13.43
CA ASP A 306 11.65 -9.76 14.80
C ASP A 306 12.28 -11.10 15.19
N TYR A 307 11.86 -12.20 14.55
CA TYR A 307 12.46 -13.52 14.77
C TYR A 307 13.87 -13.67 14.19
N SER A 308 14.31 -12.74 13.35
CA SER A 308 15.66 -12.69 12.77
C SER A 308 16.53 -11.60 13.40
N LEU A 309 16.02 -10.90 14.45
CA LEU A 309 16.78 -9.91 15.24
C LEU A 309 17.34 -10.53 16.51
N TYR A 310 18.61 -10.28 16.77
CA TYR A 310 19.37 -10.83 17.89
C TYR A 310 20.31 -9.79 18.49
N SER A 311 20.74 -10.06 19.74
CA SER A 311 21.87 -9.38 20.40
C SER A 311 22.75 -10.40 21.12
N GLY A 312 24.01 -10.05 21.37
CA GLY A 312 24.98 -10.94 22.00
C GLY A 312 25.35 -12.14 21.13
N ASN A 313 26.12 -13.07 21.70
CA ASN A 313 26.47 -14.31 20.99
C ASN A 313 25.23 -15.21 20.89
N ARG A 314 24.99 -15.75 19.67
CA ARG A 314 23.82 -16.61 19.41
C ARG A 314 24.19 -17.80 18.55
N THR A 315 23.50 -18.92 18.77
CA THR A 315 23.35 -19.99 17.79
C THR A 315 21.99 -19.84 17.15
N VAL A 316 21.94 -19.60 15.86
CA VAL A 316 20.70 -19.57 15.07
C VAL A 316 20.50 -20.96 14.51
N ASP A 317 19.28 -21.49 14.66
CA ASP A 317 18.93 -22.89 14.38
C ASP A 317 17.91 -22.97 13.25
N PHE A 318 18.32 -23.54 12.11
CA PHE A 318 17.48 -23.80 10.96
C PHE A 318 17.20 -25.30 10.76
N THR A 319 17.17 -26.07 11.85
CA THR A 319 16.82 -27.50 11.78
C THR A 319 15.41 -27.67 11.17
N ASP A 320 15.29 -28.54 10.15
CA ASP A 320 14.08 -28.84 9.40
C ASP A 320 13.44 -27.63 8.65
N MET A 321 14.22 -26.61 8.37
CA MET A 321 13.78 -25.38 7.68
C MET A 321 14.37 -25.18 6.30
N LEU A 322 15.38 -25.97 5.91
CA LEU A 322 16.10 -25.81 4.64
C LEU A 322 15.74 -26.91 3.64
N GLU A 323 15.80 -26.59 2.35
CA GLU A 323 15.57 -27.54 1.28
C GLU A 323 16.82 -28.42 1.05
N PRO A 324 16.64 -29.71 0.73
CA PRO A 324 17.78 -30.62 0.42
C PRO A 324 18.51 -30.21 -0.87
N SER A 325 19.79 -30.54 -0.96
CA SER A 325 20.65 -30.30 -2.13
C SER A 325 20.64 -28.82 -2.59
N THR A 326 20.44 -27.89 -1.68
CA THR A 326 20.39 -26.45 -1.95
C THR A 326 21.55 -25.76 -1.29
N THR A 327 22.17 -24.81 -2.00
CA THR A 327 23.29 -24.02 -1.48
C THR A 327 22.76 -22.75 -0.81
N TYR A 328 23.24 -22.51 0.40
CA TYR A 328 22.88 -21.37 1.24
C TYR A 328 24.10 -20.59 1.68
N VAL A 329 23.89 -19.39 2.15
CA VAL A 329 24.87 -18.55 2.86
C VAL A 329 24.21 -18.00 4.12
N ALA A 330 24.88 -18.08 5.27
CA ALA A 330 24.46 -17.38 6.47
C ALA A 330 24.88 -15.91 6.35
N VAL A 331 23.97 -15.01 6.67
CA VAL A 331 24.13 -13.56 6.51
C VAL A 331 23.79 -12.87 7.83
N ALA A 332 24.59 -11.88 8.21
CA ALA A 332 24.27 -11.01 9.34
C ALA A 332 24.78 -9.58 9.12
N PHE A 333 24.08 -8.63 9.72
CA PHE A 333 24.45 -7.20 9.73
C PHE A 333 23.87 -6.50 10.92
N GLY A 334 24.51 -5.43 11.42
CA GLY A 334 23.98 -4.59 12.47
C GLY A 334 22.69 -3.91 12.04
N TYR A 335 21.72 -3.84 12.94
CA TYR A 335 20.40 -3.29 12.69
C TYR A 335 19.95 -2.31 13.80
N ASN A 336 19.46 -1.14 13.38
CA ASN A 336 18.79 -0.18 14.26
C ASN A 336 17.79 0.66 13.44
N GLY A 337 16.62 0.06 13.08
CA GLY A 337 15.66 0.68 12.17
C GLY A 337 16.12 0.73 10.70
N GLY A 338 17.21 0.06 10.40
CA GLY A 338 17.87 -0.08 9.13
C GLY A 338 19.24 -0.72 9.32
N ARG A 339 19.92 -1.05 8.25
CA ARG A 339 21.22 -1.70 8.27
C ARG A 339 22.30 -0.70 8.69
N THR A 340 22.97 -0.93 9.84
CA THR A 340 24.00 -0.06 10.40
C THR A 340 25.44 -0.46 10.04
N THR A 341 25.66 -1.71 9.57
CA THR A 341 26.97 -2.22 9.15
C THR A 341 26.93 -2.73 7.71
N LYS A 342 28.09 -3.05 7.15
CA LYS A 342 28.14 -3.90 5.97
C LYS A 342 27.52 -5.27 6.26
N ILE A 343 27.22 -6.03 5.21
CA ILE A 343 26.80 -7.42 5.31
C ILE A 343 28.01 -8.31 5.62
N PHE A 344 27.87 -9.20 6.59
CA PHE A 344 28.81 -10.28 6.91
C PHE A 344 28.22 -11.59 6.41
N GLU A 345 29.06 -12.38 5.73
CA GLU A 345 28.66 -13.64 5.10
C GLU A 345 29.51 -14.80 5.65
N SER A 346 28.90 -15.98 5.77
CA SER A 346 29.67 -17.22 5.94
C SER A 346 30.24 -17.67 4.61
N GLU A 347 31.10 -18.70 4.61
CA GLU A 347 31.32 -19.51 3.42
C GLU A 347 29.98 -20.16 3.01
N PRO A 348 29.72 -20.27 1.69
CA PRO A 348 28.51 -20.98 1.24
C PRO A 348 28.53 -22.45 1.68
N PHE A 349 27.37 -22.98 2.05
CA PHE A 349 27.22 -24.39 2.45
C PHE A 349 26.06 -25.03 1.71
N THR A 350 26.18 -26.34 1.41
CA THR A 350 25.14 -27.07 0.68
C THR A 350 24.53 -28.14 1.59
N THR A 351 23.20 -28.14 1.70
CA THR A 351 22.46 -29.19 2.41
C THR A 351 22.64 -30.54 1.70
N SER A 352 22.66 -31.61 2.47
CA SER A 352 22.79 -32.97 1.91
C SER A 352 21.56 -33.35 1.07
N ALA A 353 21.70 -34.34 0.21
CA ALA A 353 20.54 -34.89 -0.50
C ALA A 353 19.55 -35.56 0.49
N ALA A 354 18.25 -35.50 0.20
CA ALA A 354 17.25 -36.20 0.98
C ALA A 354 17.52 -37.70 0.99
N ALA A 355 17.37 -38.37 2.14
CA ALA A 355 17.54 -39.83 2.23
C ALA A 355 16.53 -40.52 1.32
N SER A 356 17.00 -41.47 0.51
CA SER A 356 16.16 -42.28 -0.42
C SER A 356 15.12 -43.08 0.39
N GLY A 357 13.83 -42.71 0.33
CA GLY A 357 12.72 -43.41 1.01
C GLY A 357 11.87 -42.56 1.94
N THR A 358 12.24 -41.31 2.22
CA THR A 358 11.38 -40.37 2.93
C THR A 358 10.57 -39.60 1.90
N VAL A 359 9.24 -39.90 1.83
CA VAL A 359 8.32 -38.98 1.15
C VAL A 359 8.48 -37.66 1.91
N ALA A 360 9.13 -36.69 1.30
CA ALA A 360 9.23 -35.36 1.84
C ALA A 360 7.80 -34.93 2.13
N LYS A 361 7.42 -34.85 3.41
CA LYS A 361 6.32 -33.99 3.80
C LYS A 361 6.79 -32.62 3.35
N THR A 362 6.21 -32.15 2.27
CA THR A 362 6.39 -30.77 1.80
C THR A 362 5.84 -29.88 2.89
N VAL A 363 6.62 -29.67 3.93
CA VAL A 363 6.51 -28.49 4.77
C VAL A 363 7.00 -27.41 3.85
N ARG A 364 6.08 -26.85 3.04
CA ARG A 364 6.37 -25.58 2.37
C ARG A 364 6.84 -24.66 3.47
N SER A 365 8.15 -24.49 3.53
CA SER A 365 8.78 -23.47 4.35
C SER A 365 8.14 -22.15 3.93
N ARG A 366 7.23 -21.63 4.75
CA ARG A 366 6.60 -20.33 4.53
C ARG A 366 7.62 -19.18 4.61
N ARG A 367 8.89 -19.49 4.91
CA ARG A 367 9.97 -18.52 5.07
C ARG A 367 10.85 -18.31 3.82
N HIS A 368 10.84 -19.22 2.85
CA HIS A 368 11.76 -19.17 1.70
C HIS A 368 10.95 -19.33 0.40
N GLY A 369 10.09 -18.37 0.10
CA GLY A 369 9.52 -18.21 -1.23
C GLY A 369 10.55 -17.49 -2.12
N SER A 370 10.68 -17.94 -3.38
CA SER A 370 11.48 -17.22 -4.37
C SER A 370 11.06 -15.74 -4.43
N LEU A 371 12.02 -14.83 -4.29
CA LEU A 371 11.81 -13.38 -4.37
C LEU A 371 11.27 -12.94 -5.75
N GLY A 372 11.44 -13.75 -6.78
CA GLY A 372 11.02 -13.42 -8.15
C GLY A 372 9.51 -13.28 -8.36
N ALA A 373 8.69 -13.67 -7.39
CA ALA A 373 7.21 -13.62 -7.47
C ALA A 373 6.57 -12.59 -6.53
N PHE A 374 7.35 -11.87 -5.70
CA PHE A 374 6.80 -11.03 -4.65
C PHE A 374 7.34 -9.59 -4.73
N ARG A 375 6.45 -8.65 -4.99
CA ARG A 375 6.65 -7.23 -4.65
C ARG A 375 5.87 -6.96 -3.38
N PRO A 376 6.52 -6.57 -2.26
CA PRO A 376 5.82 -6.23 -1.04
C PRO A 376 4.88 -5.05 -1.31
N GLU A 377 3.59 -5.25 -1.03
CA GLU A 377 2.65 -4.15 -1.03
C GLU A 377 2.83 -3.39 0.28
N ARG A 378 3.43 -2.20 0.23
CA ARG A 378 3.43 -1.29 1.38
C ARG A 378 1.99 -1.06 1.83
N ARG A 379 1.72 -1.15 3.12
CA ARG A 379 0.48 -0.64 3.73
C ARG A 379 0.32 0.80 3.29
N SER A 380 -0.75 1.13 2.54
CA SER A 380 -0.63 2.47 2.03
C SER A 380 -1.93 3.05 1.52
N ILE A 381 -2.28 4.14 2.15
CA ILE A 381 -2.84 5.27 1.43
C ILE A 381 -1.94 5.65 0.25
N GLU A 382 -0.63 5.43 0.31
CA GLU A 382 0.34 5.59 -0.78
C GLU A 382 -0.08 4.84 -2.05
N LYS A 383 -0.56 3.61 -1.94
CA LYS A 383 -1.04 2.85 -3.10
C LYS A 383 -2.37 3.37 -3.63
N ARG A 384 -3.29 3.81 -2.77
CA ARG A 384 -4.60 4.34 -3.18
C ARG A 384 -4.47 5.71 -3.84
N LEU A 385 -3.70 6.62 -3.26
CA LEU A 385 -3.49 7.96 -3.80
C LEU A 385 -2.53 8.00 -5.00
N SER A 386 -1.58 7.07 -5.12
CA SER A 386 -0.73 6.96 -6.32
C SER A 386 -1.43 6.35 -7.52
N VAL A 387 -2.55 5.66 -7.31
CA VAL A 387 -3.43 5.16 -8.40
C VAL A 387 -4.28 6.31 -8.96
N ASP A 388 -4.66 7.29 -8.13
CA ASP A 388 -5.45 8.45 -8.56
C ASP A 388 -4.60 9.55 -9.23
N ALA A 389 -3.28 9.57 -9.03
CA ALA A 389 -2.37 10.56 -9.59
C ALA A 389 -1.70 10.06 -10.89
N GLY A 390 -2.33 10.24 -12.04
CA GLY A 390 -1.62 10.27 -13.32
C GLY A 390 -1.77 9.08 -14.27
N SER A 391 -2.89 8.41 -14.24
CA SER A 391 -3.25 7.44 -15.30
C SER A 391 -4.74 7.61 -15.65
N PRO A 392 -5.17 7.36 -16.90
CA PRO A 392 -6.60 7.25 -17.23
C PRO A 392 -7.22 6.03 -16.52
N ARG A 393 -7.22 6.03 -15.21
CA ARG A 393 -7.63 4.92 -14.32
C ARG A 393 -8.90 5.23 -13.53
N GLY A 394 -9.58 6.32 -13.82
CA GLY A 394 -10.93 6.58 -13.32
C GLY A 394 -11.90 5.44 -13.60
N THR A 395 -11.61 4.62 -14.61
CA THR A 395 -12.36 3.40 -14.93
C THR A 395 -12.39 2.38 -13.79
N LEU A 396 -11.32 2.30 -12.98
CA LEU A 396 -11.30 1.44 -11.79
C LEU A 396 -12.18 2.01 -10.66
N ALA A 397 -12.42 3.33 -10.64
CA ALA A 397 -13.34 3.92 -9.67
C ALA A 397 -14.80 3.48 -9.88
N ARG A 398 -15.22 3.19 -11.12
CA ARG A 398 -16.56 2.63 -11.40
C ARG A 398 -16.79 1.24 -10.80
N PHE A 399 -15.72 0.46 -10.59
CA PHE A 399 -15.76 -0.89 -10.04
C PHE A 399 -14.90 -1.03 -8.77
N SER A 400 -14.58 0.07 -8.10
CA SER A 400 -13.66 0.09 -6.97
C SER A 400 -14.25 -0.44 -5.66
N SER A 401 -15.56 -0.72 -5.61
CA SER A 401 -16.13 -1.45 -4.49
C SER A 401 -16.33 -2.92 -4.85
N VAL A 402 -15.98 -3.81 -3.93
CA VAL A 402 -16.34 -5.25 -4.03
C VAL A 402 -17.88 -5.42 -4.05
N ALA A 403 -18.64 -4.41 -3.64
CA ALA A 403 -20.09 -4.35 -3.72
C ALA A 403 -20.58 -4.20 -5.16
N ASP A 404 -19.96 -3.34 -5.98
CA ASP A 404 -20.32 -3.16 -7.39
C ASP A 404 -20.06 -4.43 -8.21
N LEU A 405 -19.02 -5.20 -7.85
CA LEU A 405 -18.76 -6.52 -8.44
C LEU A 405 -19.74 -7.61 -7.99
N ARG A 406 -20.45 -7.43 -6.87
CA ARG A 406 -21.48 -8.38 -6.39
C ARG A 406 -22.82 -8.21 -7.08
N GLU A 407 -23.06 -7.10 -7.74
CA GLU A 407 -24.27 -6.85 -8.54
C GLU A 407 -24.13 -7.30 -10.00
N LEU A 408 -22.95 -7.74 -10.44
CA LEU A 408 -22.80 -8.44 -11.71
C LEU A 408 -23.60 -9.76 -11.64
N PRO A 409 -24.41 -10.10 -12.66
CA PRO A 409 -25.28 -11.26 -12.61
C PRO A 409 -24.49 -12.53 -12.31
N SER A 410 -24.78 -13.17 -11.19
CA SER A 410 -24.17 -14.39 -10.68
C SER A 410 -24.60 -15.61 -11.50
N GLN A 411 -24.24 -15.67 -12.76
CA GLN A 411 -24.38 -16.89 -13.55
C GLN A 411 -23.03 -17.60 -13.62
N GLY A 412 -22.81 -18.51 -12.68
CA GLY A 412 -21.78 -19.53 -12.85
C GLY A 412 -20.80 -19.79 -11.73
N LEU A 413 -20.90 -19.18 -10.57
CA LEU A 413 -20.03 -19.55 -9.44
C LEU A 413 -20.62 -20.74 -8.67
N ARG A 414 -20.48 -21.97 -9.21
CA ARG A 414 -20.46 -23.22 -8.43
C ARG A 414 -19.02 -23.69 -8.32
N GLY A 415 -18.30 -23.17 -7.36
CA GLY A 415 -17.04 -23.64 -6.85
C GLY A 415 -16.87 -22.98 -5.49
N GLU A 416 -16.85 -23.78 -4.41
CA GLU A 416 -16.67 -23.26 -3.06
C GLU A 416 -15.36 -22.46 -2.98
N PRO A 417 -15.35 -21.24 -2.42
CA PRO A 417 -14.12 -20.52 -2.12
C PRO A 417 -13.52 -21.05 -0.82
N SER A 418 -12.89 -22.21 -0.87
CA SER A 418 -11.90 -22.57 0.14
C SER A 418 -10.60 -21.95 -0.28
N ASP A 419 -10.09 -21.01 0.52
CA ASP A 419 -8.75 -20.41 0.60
C ASP A 419 -8.56 -18.92 0.28
N ALA A 420 -9.59 -18.16 -0.06
CA ALA A 420 -9.46 -16.70 -0.10
C ALA A 420 -9.78 -16.00 1.26
N ALA A 421 -10.19 -16.74 2.28
CA ALA A 421 -10.54 -16.24 3.61
C ALA A 421 -9.37 -16.29 4.63
N GLY A 422 -8.13 -16.51 4.19
CA GLY A 422 -6.95 -16.69 5.04
C GLY A 422 -6.14 -15.45 5.36
N LEU A 423 -6.43 -14.31 4.78
CA LEU A 423 -5.71 -13.05 5.05
C LEU A 423 -6.54 -12.10 5.93
N ARG A 424 -7.02 -12.61 7.06
CA ARG A 424 -7.24 -11.73 8.20
C ARG A 424 -5.88 -11.47 8.84
N LEU A 425 -5.26 -10.36 8.51
CA LEU A 425 -4.20 -9.80 9.32
C LEU A 425 -4.80 -9.51 10.70
N ARG A 426 -4.54 -10.39 11.65
CA ARG A 426 -4.81 -10.09 13.05
C ARG A 426 -3.90 -8.93 13.42
N ARG A 427 -4.49 -7.83 13.87
CA ARG A 427 -3.82 -6.86 14.72
C ARG A 427 -3.24 -7.62 15.92
N PHE A 428 -1.95 -7.53 16.12
CA PHE A 428 -1.28 -7.77 17.39
C PHE A 428 -0.73 -6.44 17.86
#